data_19863289e22e53af995f6a3c06df6ac4
#
_entry.id   19863289e22e53af995f6a3c06df6ac4
#
_cell.length_a   1.000
_cell.length_b   1.000
_cell.length_c   1.000
_cell.angle_alpha   90.00
_cell.angle_beta   90.00
_cell.angle_gamma   90.00
#
_symmetry.space_group_name_H-M   'P 1'
#
loop_
_entity.id
_entity.type
_entity.pdbx_description
1 polymer ?
#
loop_
_entity_poly.entity_id
_entity_poly.type
_entity_poly.pdbx_seq_one_letter_code
_entity_poly.pdbx_strand_id
1 'polypeptide(L)'
;VPELNNVLFVQGDVRQETDLKRVFKENPTIVFHLAAFFANQRSVDYPETSAITDVLGLIRLLEISSVAKVEKFIYASSGCAIYGSYPDLPVKEDFISLHLTSPYQINKMTGEMYCNFFHHQHQLPSVNCRFFNSYGPGEVSGQYRNVIPNFIYWGLQNQALPITGTGEETRDFTYVLDLVQGLLKSG
;
A
#
# COMPACT_ATOMS: atom_id res chain seq x y z
N VAL A 1 -11.55 16.82 -2.80
CA VAL A 1 -10.58 16.65 -3.89
C VAL A 1 -10.53 18.01 -4.60
N PRO A 2 -9.35 18.63 -4.81
CA PRO A 2 -9.28 19.85 -5.60
C PRO A 2 -9.87 19.61 -7.01
N GLU A 3 -10.64 20.55 -7.51
CA GLU A 3 -11.13 20.51 -8.90
C GLU A 3 -9.93 20.70 -9.84
N LEU A 4 -9.39 19.60 -10.32
CA LEU A 4 -8.37 19.58 -11.36
C LEU A 4 -9.07 19.27 -12.69
N ASN A 5 -8.96 20.16 -13.67
CA ASN A 5 -9.62 20.05 -14.98
C ASN A 5 -9.24 18.79 -15.78
N ASN A 6 -8.22 18.06 -15.34
CA ASN A 6 -7.71 16.84 -15.97
C ASN A 6 -7.88 15.60 -15.09
N VAL A 7 -8.73 15.64 -14.06
CA VAL A 7 -8.96 14.51 -13.14
C VAL A 7 -10.42 14.06 -13.25
N LEU A 8 -10.63 12.80 -13.58
CA LEU A 8 -11.91 12.11 -13.47
C LEU A 8 -11.96 11.33 -12.16
N PHE A 9 -12.82 11.71 -11.24
CA PHE A 9 -13.07 10.97 -10.02
C PHE A 9 -14.17 9.93 -10.22
N VAL A 10 -13.85 8.66 -9.95
CA VAL A 10 -14.78 7.53 -10.00
C VAL A 10 -14.83 6.86 -8.64
N GLN A 11 -15.96 6.96 -7.95
CA GLN A 11 -16.16 6.22 -6.70
C GLN A 11 -16.37 4.74 -7.00
N GLY A 12 -15.60 3.86 -6.33
CA GLY A 12 -15.68 2.42 -6.51
C GLY A 12 -14.91 1.65 -5.44
N ASP A 13 -15.00 0.35 -5.51
CA ASP A 13 -14.33 -0.60 -4.61
C ASP A 13 -13.54 -1.62 -5.42
N VAL A 14 -12.26 -1.80 -5.12
CA VAL A 14 -11.39 -2.77 -5.81
C VAL A 14 -11.87 -4.21 -5.67
N ARG A 15 -12.71 -4.50 -4.67
CA ARG A 15 -13.36 -5.80 -4.48
C ARG A 15 -14.51 -6.06 -5.46
N GLN A 16 -14.96 -5.02 -6.20
CA GLN A 16 -16.08 -5.12 -7.12
C GLN A 16 -15.58 -5.07 -8.57
N GLU A 17 -15.71 -6.20 -9.27
CA GLU A 17 -15.28 -6.30 -10.68
C GLU A 17 -16.01 -5.30 -11.59
N THR A 18 -17.28 -5.01 -11.30
CA THR A 18 -18.09 -4.02 -12.03
C THR A 18 -17.50 -2.61 -11.94
N ASP A 19 -16.95 -2.24 -10.77
CA ASP A 19 -16.32 -0.94 -10.58
C ASP A 19 -15.00 -0.85 -11.34
N LEU A 20 -14.19 -1.91 -11.29
CA LEU A 20 -12.96 -1.99 -12.07
C LEU A 20 -13.25 -1.90 -13.58
N LYS A 21 -14.21 -2.67 -14.08
CA LYS A 21 -14.63 -2.60 -15.50
C LYS A 21 -15.10 -1.20 -15.91
N ARG A 22 -15.77 -0.46 -15.02
CA ARG A 22 -16.19 0.92 -15.29
C ARG A 22 -14.99 1.85 -15.45
N VAL A 23 -14.00 1.77 -14.57
CA VAL A 23 -12.79 2.60 -14.65
C VAL A 23 -11.96 2.25 -15.90
N PHE A 24 -11.85 0.97 -16.24
CA PHE A 24 -11.07 0.54 -17.41
C PHE A 24 -11.70 0.88 -18.77
N LYS A 25 -12.95 1.39 -18.82
CA LYS A 25 -13.51 2.00 -20.03
C LYS A 25 -12.76 3.27 -20.45
N GLU A 26 -12.06 3.91 -19.52
CA GLU A 26 -11.22 5.08 -19.79
C GLU A 26 -9.85 4.73 -20.39
N ASN A 27 -9.57 3.44 -20.65
CA ASN A 27 -8.33 2.92 -21.25
C ASN A 27 -7.06 3.40 -20.52
N PRO A 28 -6.90 3.16 -19.22
CA PRO A 28 -5.71 3.57 -18.49
C PRO A 28 -4.46 2.92 -19.07
N THR A 29 -3.39 3.69 -19.23
CA THR A 29 -2.08 3.20 -19.69
C THR A 29 -1.18 2.82 -18.52
N ILE A 30 -1.30 3.53 -17.39
CA ILE A 30 -0.54 3.27 -16.17
C ILE A 30 -1.51 3.09 -15.01
N VAL A 31 -1.26 2.09 -14.17
CA VAL A 31 -2.05 1.81 -12.97
C VAL A 31 -1.18 1.94 -11.73
N PHE A 32 -1.54 2.84 -10.82
CA PHE A 32 -0.99 2.94 -9.48
C PHE A 32 -1.95 2.31 -8.48
N HIS A 33 -1.66 1.10 -8.02
CA HIS A 33 -2.48 0.41 -7.05
C HIS A 33 -2.06 0.76 -5.62
N LEU A 34 -2.72 1.76 -5.04
CA LEU A 34 -2.48 2.25 -3.68
C LEU A 34 -3.58 1.81 -2.71
N ALA A 35 -4.70 1.28 -3.21
CA ALA A 35 -5.81 0.83 -2.39
C ALA A 35 -5.40 -0.37 -1.53
N ALA A 36 -5.71 -0.32 -0.24
CA ALA A 36 -5.44 -1.40 0.70
C ALA A 36 -6.35 -1.31 1.93
N PHE A 37 -6.56 -2.45 2.58
CA PHE A 37 -7.14 -2.51 3.92
C PHE A 37 -6.04 -2.28 4.97
N PHE A 38 -5.64 -1.04 5.11
CA PHE A 38 -4.62 -0.60 6.05
C PHE A 38 -5.19 -0.63 7.48
N ALA A 39 -4.54 -1.04 8.57
CA ALA A 39 -3.13 -1.25 8.85
C ALA A 39 -2.89 -2.65 9.46
N ASN A 40 -1.68 -2.89 10.04
CA ASN A 40 -1.33 -4.16 10.70
C ASN A 40 -2.40 -4.60 11.70
N GLN A 41 -2.69 -3.81 12.73
CA GLN A 41 -3.68 -4.18 13.76
C GLN A 41 -5.08 -4.39 13.18
N ARG A 42 -5.52 -3.52 12.28
CA ARG A 42 -6.82 -3.67 11.64
C ARG A 42 -6.94 -4.99 10.86
N SER A 43 -5.85 -5.45 10.25
CA SER A 43 -5.83 -6.73 9.55
C SER A 43 -5.90 -7.93 10.51
N VAL A 44 -5.38 -7.79 11.73
CA VAL A 44 -5.53 -8.81 12.79
C VAL A 44 -6.98 -8.88 13.26
N ASP A 45 -7.61 -7.72 13.45
CA ASP A 45 -9.01 -7.64 13.90
C ASP A 45 -9.99 -8.14 12.81
N TYR A 46 -9.67 -7.95 11.52
CA TYR A 46 -10.53 -8.29 10.37
C TYR A 46 -9.73 -9.00 9.26
N PRO A 47 -9.20 -10.22 9.50
CA PRO A 47 -8.28 -10.89 8.57
C PRO A 47 -8.91 -11.25 7.22
N GLU A 48 -10.17 -11.69 7.20
CA GLU A 48 -10.88 -12.02 5.98
C GLU A 48 -11.09 -10.78 5.10
N THR A 49 -11.56 -9.68 5.69
CA THR A 49 -11.75 -8.41 4.95
C THR A 49 -10.44 -7.90 4.38
N SER A 50 -9.34 -8.04 5.13
CA SER A 50 -8.00 -7.69 4.66
C SER A 50 -7.60 -8.55 3.45
N ALA A 51 -7.76 -9.86 3.51
CA ALA A 51 -7.42 -10.76 2.41
C ALA A 51 -8.28 -10.51 1.16
N ILE A 52 -9.58 -10.30 1.33
CA ILE A 52 -10.49 -10.00 0.21
C ILE A 52 -10.09 -8.67 -0.48
N THR A 53 -9.73 -7.66 0.29
CA THR A 53 -9.35 -6.34 -0.26
C THR A 53 -7.96 -6.38 -0.88
N ASP A 54 -6.97 -6.85 -0.12
CA ASP A 54 -5.55 -6.69 -0.45
C ASP A 54 -5.04 -7.76 -1.43
N VAL A 55 -5.65 -8.96 -1.42
CA VAL A 55 -5.23 -10.07 -2.30
C VAL A 55 -6.23 -10.26 -3.42
N LEU A 56 -7.50 -10.53 -3.12
CA LEU A 56 -8.48 -10.81 -4.17
C LEU A 56 -8.77 -9.57 -5.03
N GLY A 57 -8.88 -8.39 -4.40
CA GLY A 57 -9.00 -7.11 -5.11
C GLY A 57 -7.82 -6.84 -6.04
N LEU A 58 -6.59 -7.10 -5.58
CA LEU A 58 -5.38 -6.99 -6.40
C LEU A 58 -5.41 -7.97 -7.59
N ILE A 59 -5.75 -9.25 -7.38
CA ILE A 59 -5.80 -10.24 -8.46
C ILE A 59 -6.75 -9.76 -9.56
N ARG A 60 -7.97 -9.33 -9.21
CA ARG A 60 -8.94 -8.79 -10.17
C ARG A 60 -8.40 -7.60 -10.95
N LEU A 61 -7.69 -6.71 -10.25
CA LEU A 61 -7.08 -5.55 -10.89
C LEU A 61 -5.92 -5.93 -11.82
N LEU A 62 -5.11 -6.92 -11.46
CA LEU A 62 -4.04 -7.47 -12.31
C LEU A 62 -4.62 -8.16 -13.56
N GLU A 63 -5.71 -8.94 -13.41
CA GLU A 63 -6.40 -9.59 -14.52
C GLU A 63 -6.90 -8.55 -15.55
N ILE A 64 -7.65 -7.55 -15.10
CA ILE A 64 -8.19 -6.53 -16.01
C ILE A 64 -7.07 -5.68 -16.62
N SER A 65 -6.01 -5.38 -15.86
CA SER A 65 -4.83 -4.63 -16.35
C SER A 65 -4.09 -5.41 -17.45
N SER A 66 -3.96 -6.73 -17.26
CA SER A 66 -3.34 -7.61 -18.25
C SER A 66 -4.16 -7.69 -19.54
N VAL A 67 -5.49 -7.84 -19.43
CA VAL A 67 -6.39 -7.85 -20.59
C VAL A 67 -6.38 -6.51 -21.32
N ALA A 68 -6.36 -5.41 -20.59
CA ALA A 68 -6.29 -4.06 -21.14
C ALA A 68 -4.90 -3.69 -21.71
N LYS A 69 -3.88 -4.53 -21.46
CA LYS A 69 -2.49 -4.32 -21.88
C LYS A 69 -1.94 -2.98 -21.40
N VAL A 70 -2.14 -2.67 -20.11
CA VAL A 70 -1.56 -1.45 -19.54
C VAL A 70 -0.04 -1.45 -19.70
N GLU A 71 0.56 -0.31 -19.95
CA GLU A 71 1.99 -0.14 -20.17
C GLU A 71 2.79 -0.36 -18.88
N LYS A 72 2.18 -0.06 -17.73
CA LYS A 72 2.81 -0.22 -16.42
C LYS A 72 1.81 -0.43 -15.30
N PHE A 73 2.14 -1.35 -14.41
CA PHE A 73 1.41 -1.59 -13.16
C PHE A 73 2.35 -1.33 -11.97
N ILE A 74 2.03 -0.35 -11.12
CA ILE A 74 2.82 -0.01 -9.95
C ILE A 74 2.06 -0.46 -8.70
N TYR A 75 2.63 -1.43 -7.97
CA TYR A 75 2.06 -1.97 -6.76
C TYR A 75 2.66 -1.32 -5.52
N ALA A 76 1.82 -0.73 -4.68
CA ALA A 76 2.20 -0.22 -3.36
C ALA A 76 2.38 -1.38 -2.38
N SER A 77 3.57 -1.94 -2.33
CA SER A 77 4.01 -2.89 -1.33
C SER A 77 4.42 -2.17 -0.04
N SER A 78 5.06 -2.87 0.88
CA SER A 78 5.46 -2.32 2.18
C SER A 78 6.81 -2.90 2.63
N GLY A 79 7.79 -2.04 2.87
CA GLY A 79 9.08 -2.46 3.42
C GLY A 79 8.91 -3.11 4.78
N CYS A 80 8.16 -2.49 5.69
CA CYS A 80 7.88 -3.05 7.01
C CYS A 80 7.16 -4.41 6.95
N ALA A 81 6.35 -4.65 5.91
CA ALA A 81 5.68 -5.92 5.74
C ALA A 81 6.62 -7.01 5.22
N ILE A 82 7.36 -6.71 4.16
CA ILE A 82 8.19 -7.70 3.45
C ILE A 82 9.44 -8.06 4.26
N TYR A 83 10.06 -7.08 4.91
CA TYR A 83 11.30 -7.30 5.67
C TYR A 83 11.05 -7.81 7.09
N GLY A 84 9.83 -7.64 7.64
CA GLY A 84 9.52 -8.06 9.00
C GLY A 84 10.41 -7.37 10.05
N SER A 85 10.73 -8.11 11.10
CA SER A 85 11.69 -7.67 12.14
C SER A 85 13.07 -8.22 11.82
N TYR A 86 13.78 -7.59 10.89
CA TYR A 86 15.13 -8.01 10.49
C TYR A 86 16.19 -7.25 11.28
N PRO A 87 17.14 -7.95 11.92
CA PRO A 87 18.13 -7.32 12.81
C PRO A 87 19.27 -6.64 12.06
N ASP A 88 19.61 -7.10 10.84
CA ASP A 88 20.76 -6.60 10.09
C ASP A 88 20.34 -5.46 9.16
N LEU A 89 20.77 -4.25 9.47
CA LEU A 89 20.47 -3.03 8.69
C LEU A 89 21.75 -2.51 8.03
N PRO A 90 21.65 -1.88 6.86
CA PRO A 90 20.46 -1.69 6.03
C PRO A 90 20.00 -2.96 5.28
N VAL A 91 18.69 -3.14 5.13
CA VAL A 91 18.10 -4.27 4.40
C VAL A 91 18.16 -4.01 2.89
N LYS A 92 18.47 -5.06 2.11
CA LYS A 92 18.48 -5.01 0.64
C LYS A 92 17.15 -5.48 0.06
N GLU A 93 16.86 -5.12 -1.18
CA GLU A 93 15.60 -5.44 -1.86
C GLU A 93 15.44 -6.93 -2.18
N ASP A 94 16.52 -7.70 -2.23
CA ASP A 94 16.51 -9.15 -2.45
C ASP A 94 16.13 -9.95 -1.20
N PHE A 95 16.14 -9.32 -0.01
CA PHE A 95 15.73 -9.96 1.23
C PHE A 95 14.19 -10.00 1.38
N ILE A 96 13.69 -11.14 1.83
CA ILE A 96 12.28 -11.38 2.17
C ILE A 96 12.22 -12.15 3.49
N SER A 97 11.46 -11.66 4.46
CA SER A 97 11.21 -12.37 5.70
C SER A 97 10.13 -13.43 5.52
N LEU A 98 10.36 -14.63 6.03
CA LEU A 98 9.33 -15.67 6.15
C LEU A 98 8.61 -15.62 7.50
N HIS A 99 9.06 -14.77 8.44
CA HIS A 99 8.47 -14.62 9.78
C HIS A 99 7.54 -13.41 9.81
N LEU A 100 6.38 -13.56 9.18
CA LEU A 100 5.34 -12.54 9.13
C LEU A 100 4.31 -12.80 10.22
N THR A 101 3.92 -11.76 10.94
CA THR A 101 3.11 -11.86 12.16
C THR A 101 1.72 -11.23 12.03
N SER A 102 1.40 -10.62 10.89
CA SER A 102 0.08 -10.05 10.64
C SER A 102 -0.45 -10.40 9.25
N PRO A 103 -1.77 -10.52 9.09
CA PRO A 103 -2.40 -10.70 7.78
C PRO A 103 -2.00 -9.63 6.76
N TYR A 104 -1.85 -8.37 7.18
CA TYR A 104 -1.39 -7.30 6.30
C TYR A 104 0.00 -7.59 5.70
N GLN A 105 0.95 -8.05 6.51
CA GLN A 105 2.29 -8.42 6.04
C GLN A 105 2.21 -9.56 5.03
N ILE A 106 1.44 -10.62 5.35
CA ILE A 106 1.22 -11.77 4.47
C ILE A 106 0.60 -11.31 3.15
N ASN A 107 -0.44 -10.48 3.20
CA ASN A 107 -1.14 -10.01 2.01
C ASN A 107 -0.23 -9.15 1.11
N LYS A 108 0.62 -8.29 1.69
CA LYS A 108 1.58 -7.48 0.91
C LYS A 108 2.62 -8.35 0.22
N MET A 109 3.16 -9.36 0.91
CA MET A 109 4.07 -10.34 0.30
C MET A 109 3.36 -11.13 -0.81
N THR A 110 2.18 -11.64 -0.54
CA THR A 110 1.36 -12.36 -1.52
C THR A 110 1.09 -11.48 -2.75
N GLY A 111 0.84 -10.19 -2.53
CA GLY A 111 0.66 -9.21 -3.61
C GLY A 111 1.88 -9.09 -4.53
N GLU A 112 3.10 -9.03 -3.99
CA GLU A 112 4.32 -9.03 -4.80
C GLU A 112 4.47 -10.31 -5.61
N MET A 113 4.13 -11.46 -5.01
CA MET A 113 4.16 -12.76 -5.70
C MET A 113 3.17 -12.79 -6.86
N TYR A 114 1.95 -12.25 -6.71
CA TYR A 114 0.99 -12.13 -7.81
C TYR A 114 1.46 -11.14 -8.88
N CYS A 115 2.03 -10.00 -8.54
CA CYS A 115 2.63 -9.09 -9.51
C CYS A 115 3.71 -9.80 -10.34
N ASN A 116 4.59 -10.56 -9.70
CA ASN A 116 5.61 -11.35 -10.37
C ASN A 116 5.00 -12.44 -11.27
N PHE A 117 3.97 -13.14 -10.80
CA PHE A 117 3.24 -14.13 -11.62
C PHE A 117 2.66 -13.50 -12.89
N PHE A 118 1.94 -12.39 -12.76
CA PHE A 118 1.36 -11.70 -13.92
C PHE A 118 2.41 -11.12 -14.85
N HIS A 119 3.54 -10.65 -14.32
CA HIS A 119 4.67 -10.23 -15.14
C HIS A 119 5.20 -11.37 -16.02
N HIS A 120 5.46 -12.53 -15.42
CA HIS A 120 6.05 -13.65 -16.14
C HIS A 120 5.07 -14.37 -17.07
N GLN A 121 3.84 -14.61 -16.63
CA GLN A 121 2.87 -15.41 -17.40
C GLN A 121 2.04 -14.58 -18.38
N HIS A 122 1.75 -13.33 -18.03
CA HIS A 122 0.89 -12.44 -18.83
C HIS A 122 1.64 -11.25 -19.43
N GLN A 123 2.95 -11.16 -19.20
CA GLN A 123 3.80 -10.07 -19.69
C GLN A 123 3.31 -8.68 -19.26
N LEU A 124 2.66 -8.60 -18.10
CA LEU A 124 2.22 -7.34 -17.50
C LEU A 124 3.44 -6.62 -16.89
N PRO A 125 3.89 -5.48 -17.43
CA PRO A 125 5.02 -4.76 -16.84
C PRO A 125 4.64 -4.24 -15.45
N SER A 126 5.27 -4.77 -14.40
CA SER A 126 4.95 -4.41 -13.01
C SER A 126 6.19 -4.02 -12.20
N VAL A 127 5.99 -3.11 -11.25
CA VAL A 127 6.99 -2.68 -10.27
C VAL A 127 6.38 -2.76 -8.87
N ASN A 128 7.09 -3.41 -7.94
CA ASN A 128 6.72 -3.47 -6.54
C ASN A 128 7.47 -2.36 -5.77
N CYS A 129 6.74 -1.37 -5.27
CA CYS A 129 7.31 -0.26 -4.50
C CYS A 129 7.12 -0.54 -3.00
N ARG A 130 8.19 -0.85 -2.28
CA ARG A 130 8.19 -1.13 -0.85
C ARG A 130 8.29 0.15 -0.04
N PHE A 131 7.14 0.70 0.35
CA PHE A 131 7.09 1.91 1.16
C PHE A 131 7.43 1.62 2.62
N PHE A 132 8.16 2.55 3.23
CA PHE A 132 8.25 2.68 4.67
C PHE A 132 7.25 3.73 5.17
N ASN A 133 7.25 4.03 6.46
CA ASN A 133 6.22 4.87 7.10
C ASN A 133 6.12 6.25 6.43
N SER A 134 5.19 6.39 5.50
CA SER A 134 4.92 7.68 4.87
C SER A 134 4.24 8.63 5.86
N TYR A 135 4.56 9.90 5.78
CA TYR A 135 3.91 10.95 6.56
C TYR A 135 3.77 12.24 5.75
N GLY A 136 2.80 13.06 6.10
CA GLY A 136 2.62 14.36 5.46
C GLY A 136 1.21 14.92 5.56
N PRO A 137 0.96 16.07 4.92
CA PRO A 137 -0.36 16.68 4.89
C PRO A 137 -1.43 15.75 4.34
N GLY A 138 -2.62 15.79 4.95
CA GLY A 138 -3.75 14.96 4.56
C GLY A 138 -3.88 13.66 5.35
N GLU A 139 -2.85 13.24 6.11
CA GLU A 139 -2.99 12.13 7.04
C GLU A 139 -3.74 12.57 8.29
N VAL A 140 -4.72 11.76 8.72
CA VAL A 140 -5.56 12.06 9.88
C VAL A 140 -5.26 11.12 11.04
N SER A 141 -5.48 11.57 12.28
CA SER A 141 -5.39 10.74 13.47
C SER A 141 -6.50 9.69 13.54
N GLY A 142 -6.30 8.63 14.30
CA GLY A 142 -7.31 7.57 14.51
C GLY A 142 -6.72 6.28 15.07
N GLN A 143 -7.61 5.36 15.46
CA GLN A 143 -7.26 4.11 16.15
C GLN A 143 -6.22 3.26 15.39
N TYR A 144 -6.32 3.20 14.06
CA TYR A 144 -5.44 2.39 13.21
C TYR A 144 -4.41 3.24 12.45
N ARG A 145 -4.17 4.49 12.90
CA ARG A 145 -3.25 5.42 12.23
C ARG A 145 -1.86 5.38 12.85
N ASN A 146 -0.90 5.89 12.08
CA ASN A 146 0.51 5.91 12.47
C ASN A 146 0.79 6.90 13.61
N VAL A 147 1.98 6.81 14.15
CA VAL A 147 2.42 7.59 15.32
C VAL A 147 2.40 9.10 15.03
N ILE A 148 2.88 9.55 13.87
CA ILE A 148 3.00 11.00 13.57
C ILE A 148 1.65 11.72 13.63
N PRO A 149 0.59 11.34 12.89
CA PRO A 149 -0.68 12.04 12.95
C PRO A 149 -1.33 11.95 14.33
N ASN A 150 -1.19 10.83 15.03
CA ASN A 150 -1.74 10.64 16.36
C ASN A 150 -1.02 11.54 17.38
N PHE A 151 0.31 11.60 17.36
CA PHE A 151 1.09 12.43 18.28
C PHE A 151 0.83 13.92 18.05
N ILE A 152 0.72 14.36 16.80
CA ILE A 152 0.33 15.73 16.47
C ILE A 152 -1.06 16.03 17.05
N TYR A 153 -2.03 15.15 16.82
CA TYR A 153 -3.40 15.34 17.30
C TYR A 153 -3.45 15.44 18.84
N TRP A 154 -2.85 14.49 19.55
CA TRP A 154 -2.86 14.49 21.02
C TRP A 154 -2.05 15.67 21.61
N GLY A 155 -0.91 16.00 21.01
CA GLY A 155 -0.10 17.15 21.42
C GLY A 155 -0.86 18.47 21.28
N LEU A 156 -1.58 18.67 20.19
CA LEU A 156 -2.43 19.86 19.99
C LEU A 156 -3.60 19.93 20.97
N GLN A 157 -4.02 18.78 21.53
CA GLN A 157 -5.07 18.71 22.57
C GLN A 157 -4.50 18.78 23.99
N ASN A 158 -3.19 19.00 24.17
CA ASN A 158 -2.49 18.90 25.45
C ASN A 158 -2.70 17.56 26.17
N GLN A 159 -2.88 16.47 25.41
CA GLN A 159 -3.03 15.12 25.93
C GLN A 159 -1.68 14.41 26.02
N ALA A 160 -1.56 13.44 26.93
CA ALA A 160 -0.39 12.59 27.05
C ALA A 160 -0.21 11.76 25.77
N LEU A 161 1.04 11.64 25.30
CA LEU A 161 1.40 10.80 24.15
C LEU A 161 1.58 9.36 24.63
N PRO A 162 0.72 8.41 24.25
CA PRO A 162 0.88 7.02 24.63
C PRO A 162 2.07 6.40 23.90
N ILE A 163 3.02 5.89 24.65
CA ILE A 163 4.16 5.14 24.12
C ILE A 163 3.81 3.66 24.18
N THR A 164 3.85 3.00 23.02
CA THR A 164 3.69 1.56 22.88
C THR A 164 5.08 0.93 22.80
N GLY A 165 5.38 0.00 23.70
CA GLY A 165 6.72 -0.58 23.82
C GLY A 165 7.60 0.17 24.81
N THR A 166 8.89 0.25 24.52
CA THR A 166 9.91 0.85 25.40
C THR A 166 10.14 2.34 25.16
N GLY A 167 9.73 2.85 23.99
CA GLY A 167 10.04 4.19 23.51
C GLY A 167 11.35 4.30 22.73
N GLU A 168 12.12 3.21 22.65
CA GLU A 168 13.38 3.14 21.92
C GLU A 168 13.20 2.60 20.47
N GLU A 169 11.96 2.26 20.10
CA GLU A 169 11.66 1.73 18.78
C GLU A 169 11.91 2.78 17.70
N THR A 170 12.74 2.42 16.71
CA THR A 170 13.05 3.25 15.55
C THR A 170 12.24 2.84 14.33
N ARG A 171 11.95 3.81 13.46
CA ARG A 171 11.26 3.61 12.18
C ARG A 171 11.85 4.53 11.13
N ASP A 172 11.88 4.07 9.89
CA ASP A 172 12.16 4.93 8.75
C ASP A 172 10.88 5.70 8.37
N PHE A 173 10.97 7.01 8.29
CA PHE A 173 9.89 7.89 7.89
C PHE A 173 10.23 8.58 6.57
N THR A 174 9.32 8.49 5.60
CA THR A 174 9.47 9.11 4.29
C THR A 174 8.40 10.18 4.09
N TYR A 175 8.81 11.39 3.75
CA TYR A 175 7.87 12.46 3.44
C TYR A 175 7.05 12.14 2.20
N VAL A 176 5.74 12.42 2.23
CA VAL A 176 4.80 11.98 1.20
C VAL A 176 5.16 12.47 -0.20
N LEU A 177 5.70 13.68 -0.35
CA LEU A 177 6.10 14.19 -1.68
C LEU A 177 7.32 13.48 -2.25
N ASP A 178 8.28 13.06 -1.41
CA ASP A 178 9.42 12.26 -1.84
C ASP A 178 8.98 10.87 -2.30
N LEU A 179 8.02 10.28 -1.58
CA LEU A 179 7.40 9.01 -1.95
C LEU A 179 6.66 9.14 -3.29
N VAL A 180 5.88 10.20 -3.49
CA VAL A 180 5.17 10.46 -4.75
C VAL A 180 6.14 10.63 -5.91
N GLN A 181 7.27 11.34 -5.71
CA GLN A 181 8.30 11.44 -6.75
C GLN A 181 8.90 10.08 -7.10
N GLY A 182 9.14 9.22 -6.11
CA GLY A 182 9.58 7.84 -6.33
C GLY A 182 8.59 7.04 -7.16
N LEU A 183 7.29 7.12 -6.82
CA LEU A 183 6.22 6.48 -7.58
C LEU A 183 6.16 6.94 -9.04
N LEU A 184 6.22 8.26 -9.28
CA LEU A 184 6.18 8.82 -10.63
C LEU A 184 7.38 8.38 -11.48
N LYS A 185 8.54 8.19 -10.87
CA LYS A 185 9.73 7.67 -11.56
C LYS A 185 9.67 6.16 -11.82
N SER A 186 8.78 5.43 -11.14
CA SER A 186 8.56 3.99 -11.32
C SER A 186 7.57 3.67 -12.44
N GLY A 187 6.74 4.65 -12.84
CA GLY A 187 5.80 4.57 -13.97
C GLY A 187 6.36 5.15 -15.24
#